data_719514d5c69d28b63835b6553aec1f58
#
_entry.id   719514d5c69d28b63835b6553aec1f58
#
_cell.length_a   1.000
_cell.length_b   1.000
_cell.length_c   1.000
_cell.angle_alpha   90.00
_cell.angle_beta   90.00
_cell.angle_gamma   90.00
#
_symmetry.space_group_name_H-M   'P 1'
#
loop_
_entity.id
_entity.type
_entity.pdbx_description
1 polymer ?
#
loop_
_entity_poly.entity_id
_entity_poly.type
_entity_poly.pdbx_seq_one_letter_code
_entity_poly.pdbx_strand_id
1 'polypeptide(L)'
;MMNVKKYQKQYYMPPVPCMDWAKKDSIEKAPVWCSVDLRDGNQALVIPMSLEQKVEFFKLLVEVGFKEIEVGFPAASETEYEFLRTLIEQDLIPEDVTVQVLTQAREHIIRKTFKALKGCKNAIVHVYNSTSYAQRQQVFKKSKEDILKIAVEGAKLLKELTEEAGEKYRFEYSPESFTGTEPEYALEVCNAVLDVWQPTADRKAIINLPSTVELSMPHVYASQVEYMSKNLKYRDNVVLSLHPHNDRGCGVSDAEMGILAGADRIEGTLFGNGERTGNVDIITVGMNMYMQGVDPELDFSDMPKLCHAFESFTGMSINPRSPYCGSLVFAAFSGSHQDAIAKGMHWIEEKAPDTWTVPYLPIDPTDIGRNYDADVIRINSQSGKGGVGYILETKYGLNLPAKMREAMSYTAKSVSDHLHKELRPDEIFELFKDTFENVTTPYNINGVHFKQLDAGKIEAQVTSNYEGGEYTTVFAEGNGRLNAVSNALKQQYNLQYDLVSYTEHALEQSSSAQAIAYVGIKKPDGILSWGAGVDPDIIRASIDALVTAINNR
;
A
#
# COMPACT_ATOMS: atom_id res chain seq x y z
N MET A 1 -7.14 -6.99 -34.68
CA MET A 1 -6.49 -5.69 -34.35
C MET A 1 -7.52 -4.73 -33.77
N MET A 2 -7.14 -3.96 -32.74
CA MET A 2 -8.01 -2.91 -32.19
C MET A 2 -8.28 -1.82 -33.22
N ASN A 3 -9.54 -1.36 -33.28
CA ASN A 3 -9.95 -0.33 -34.24
C ASN A 3 -9.79 1.07 -33.64
N VAL A 4 -8.61 1.65 -33.75
CA VAL A 4 -8.29 2.99 -33.24
C VAL A 4 -9.03 4.11 -33.99
N LYS A 5 -9.46 3.86 -35.22
CA LYS A 5 -10.11 4.87 -36.11
C LYS A 5 -11.48 5.35 -35.59
N LYS A 6 -12.12 4.59 -34.69
CA LYS A 6 -13.40 4.99 -34.08
C LYS A 6 -13.22 5.96 -32.89
N TYR A 7 -11.99 6.25 -32.47
CA TYR A 7 -11.72 7.11 -31.32
C TYR A 7 -11.16 8.46 -31.77
N GLN A 8 -11.60 9.49 -31.07
CA GLN A 8 -11.12 10.87 -31.27
C GLN A 8 -11.07 11.58 -29.91
N LYS A 9 -10.46 12.77 -29.87
CA LYS A 9 -10.49 13.65 -28.69
C LYS A 9 -11.94 14.05 -28.37
N GLN A 10 -12.35 13.88 -27.13
CA GLN A 10 -13.69 14.20 -26.62
C GLN A 10 -13.67 15.24 -25.50
N TYR A 11 -12.59 16.01 -25.42
CA TYR A 11 -12.38 17.05 -24.43
C TYR A 11 -12.05 18.38 -25.09
N TYR A 12 -12.18 19.46 -24.33
CA TYR A 12 -11.97 20.81 -24.79
C TYR A 12 -10.86 21.49 -23.98
N MET A 13 -9.93 22.17 -24.65
CA MET A 13 -8.98 23.06 -24.01
C MET A 13 -9.68 24.37 -23.64
N PRO A 14 -9.25 25.04 -22.56
CA PRO A 14 -9.68 26.41 -22.31
C PRO A 14 -9.39 27.33 -23.49
N PRO A 15 -10.23 28.37 -23.72
CA PRO A 15 -10.07 29.30 -24.84
C PRO A 15 -8.80 30.16 -24.76
N VAL A 16 -8.20 30.24 -23.58
CA VAL A 16 -6.96 30.98 -23.29
C VAL A 16 -5.96 30.05 -22.58
N PRO A 17 -4.64 30.26 -22.71
CA PRO A 17 -3.65 29.49 -21.99
C PRO A 17 -3.81 29.63 -20.48
N CYS A 18 -3.93 28.49 -19.78
CA CYS A 18 -4.05 28.38 -18.33
C CYS A 18 -2.95 27.42 -17.83
N MET A 19 -1.80 28.00 -17.48
CA MET A 19 -0.56 27.27 -17.17
C MET A 19 0.15 27.80 -15.92
N ASP A 20 -0.52 28.61 -15.08
CA ASP A 20 0.10 29.15 -13.87
C ASP A 20 0.27 28.05 -12.80
N TRP A 21 -0.60 27.04 -12.81
CA TRP A 21 -0.46 25.85 -11.97
C TRP A 21 0.91 25.15 -12.15
N ALA A 22 1.43 25.12 -13.37
CA ALA A 22 2.71 24.48 -13.70
C ALA A 22 3.95 25.24 -13.19
N LYS A 23 3.78 26.44 -12.63
CA LYS A 23 4.85 27.23 -12.01
C LYS A 23 5.03 26.91 -10.53
N LYS A 24 4.06 26.22 -9.93
CA LYS A 24 4.11 25.77 -8.53
C LYS A 24 4.79 24.41 -8.47
N ASP A 25 5.68 24.24 -7.53
CA ASP A 25 6.48 23.00 -7.35
C ASP A 25 5.89 22.05 -6.29
N SER A 26 4.98 22.54 -5.44
CA SER A 26 4.40 21.76 -4.35
C SER A 26 3.00 22.24 -3.97
N ILE A 27 2.26 21.38 -3.28
CA ILE A 27 1.05 21.73 -2.53
C ILE A 27 1.49 22.19 -1.15
N GLU A 28 1.04 23.37 -0.71
CA GLU A 28 1.49 23.98 0.55
C GLU A 28 0.57 23.72 1.74
N LYS A 29 -0.68 23.33 1.48
CA LYS A 29 -1.70 23.03 2.52
C LYS A 29 -2.72 22.02 2.03
N ALA A 30 -3.34 21.31 2.97
CA ALA A 30 -4.45 20.40 2.68
C ALA A 30 -5.64 21.15 2.04
N PRO A 31 -6.34 20.54 1.08
CA PRO A 31 -7.66 20.98 0.65
C PRO A 31 -8.70 20.62 1.72
N VAL A 32 -9.91 21.15 1.60
CA VAL A 32 -11.06 20.58 2.30
C VAL A 32 -11.35 19.21 1.70
N TRP A 33 -11.45 18.18 2.55
CA TRP A 33 -11.76 16.83 2.11
C TRP A 33 -13.24 16.53 2.27
N CYS A 34 -13.83 15.96 1.23
CA CYS A 34 -15.16 15.36 1.30
C CYS A 34 -15.09 13.88 0.95
N SER A 35 -15.44 13.01 1.90
CA SER A 35 -15.64 11.60 1.59
C SER A 35 -16.94 11.39 0.84
N VAL A 36 -16.86 10.67 -0.27
CA VAL A 36 -18.04 10.18 -1.02
C VAL A 36 -18.19 8.66 -0.93
N ASP A 37 -17.51 8.02 0.03
CA ASP A 37 -17.57 6.58 0.25
C ASP A 37 -18.98 6.04 0.44
N LEU A 38 -19.81 6.75 1.23
CA LEU A 38 -21.16 6.34 1.58
C LEU A 38 -22.21 6.63 0.49
N ARG A 39 -21.84 7.40 -0.53
CA ARG A 39 -22.69 7.65 -1.71
C ARG A 39 -22.11 6.98 -2.96
N ASP A 40 -21.08 7.54 -3.58
CA ASP A 40 -20.51 7.08 -4.86
C ASP A 40 -19.78 5.74 -4.70
N GLY A 41 -19.03 5.60 -3.60
CA GLY A 41 -18.40 4.34 -3.22
C GLY A 41 -19.43 3.23 -2.96
N ASN A 42 -20.45 3.48 -2.15
CA ASN A 42 -21.50 2.51 -1.85
C ASN A 42 -22.36 2.15 -3.08
N GLN A 43 -22.65 3.14 -3.93
CA GLN A 43 -23.44 2.96 -5.16
C GLN A 43 -22.76 1.96 -6.11
N ALA A 44 -21.43 1.91 -6.13
CA ALA A 44 -20.64 1.06 -7.00
C ALA A 44 -20.45 -0.38 -6.50
N LEU A 45 -20.87 -0.68 -5.26
CA LEU A 45 -20.71 -2.01 -4.68
C LEU A 45 -21.71 -3.01 -5.31
N VAL A 46 -21.24 -4.24 -5.55
CA VAL A 46 -22.10 -5.35 -6.01
C VAL A 46 -23.22 -5.62 -5.01
N ILE A 47 -22.89 -5.56 -3.72
CA ILE A 47 -23.84 -5.62 -2.61
C ILE A 47 -23.66 -4.32 -1.82
N PRO A 48 -24.58 -3.35 -1.94
CA PRO A 48 -24.53 -2.12 -1.15
C PRO A 48 -24.53 -2.39 0.36
N MET A 49 -23.90 -1.52 1.13
CA MET A 49 -23.80 -1.64 2.58
C MET A 49 -25.19 -1.60 3.23
N SER A 50 -25.37 -2.39 4.31
CA SER A 50 -26.54 -2.29 5.18
C SER A 50 -26.56 -0.96 5.94
N LEU A 51 -27.70 -0.63 6.56
CA LEU A 51 -27.83 0.56 7.39
C LEU A 51 -26.78 0.58 8.51
N GLU A 52 -26.59 -0.54 9.19
CA GLU A 52 -25.62 -0.68 10.28
C GLU A 52 -24.18 -0.48 9.78
N GLN A 53 -23.82 -1.08 8.65
CA GLN A 53 -22.49 -0.90 8.05
C GLN A 53 -22.24 0.56 7.65
N LYS A 54 -23.24 1.24 7.08
CA LYS A 54 -23.15 2.67 6.75
C LYS A 54 -22.94 3.55 7.99
N VAL A 55 -23.62 3.26 9.10
CA VAL A 55 -23.44 3.99 10.37
C VAL A 55 -22.03 3.77 10.91
N GLU A 56 -21.53 2.54 10.91
CA GLU A 56 -20.16 2.26 11.39
C GLU A 56 -19.11 2.87 10.48
N PHE A 57 -19.31 2.85 9.18
CA PHE A 57 -18.39 3.49 8.25
C PHE A 57 -18.42 5.02 8.38
N PHE A 58 -19.59 5.63 8.62
CA PHE A 58 -19.69 7.06 8.92
C PHE A 58 -18.85 7.44 10.15
N LYS A 59 -18.94 6.66 11.23
CA LYS A 59 -18.13 6.87 12.45
C LYS A 59 -16.63 6.77 12.16
N LEU A 60 -16.21 5.81 11.34
CA LEU A 60 -14.83 5.66 10.92
C LEU A 60 -14.34 6.88 10.13
N LEU A 61 -15.15 7.39 9.19
CA LEU A 61 -14.81 8.60 8.43
C LEU A 61 -14.64 9.84 9.34
N VAL A 62 -15.49 9.96 10.35
CA VAL A 62 -15.38 11.01 11.38
C VAL A 62 -14.10 10.83 12.20
N GLU A 63 -13.75 9.59 12.58
CA GLU A 63 -12.51 9.27 13.32
C GLU A 63 -11.26 9.61 12.49
N VAL A 64 -11.26 9.32 11.20
CA VAL A 64 -10.19 9.69 10.25
C VAL A 64 -9.99 11.21 10.15
N GLY A 65 -11.02 12.00 10.46
CA GLY A 65 -10.94 13.46 10.48
C GLY A 65 -11.73 14.18 9.39
N PHE A 66 -12.53 13.47 8.58
CA PHE A 66 -13.37 14.11 7.58
C PHE A 66 -14.38 15.07 8.22
N LYS A 67 -14.43 16.30 7.69
CA LYS A 67 -15.37 17.35 8.13
C LYS A 67 -16.55 17.53 7.18
N GLU A 68 -16.45 17.00 5.97
CA GLU A 68 -17.53 16.92 5.00
C GLU A 68 -17.66 15.48 4.50
N ILE A 69 -18.88 14.91 4.58
CA ILE A 69 -19.15 13.51 4.22
C ILE A 69 -20.44 13.45 3.41
N GLU A 70 -20.37 13.00 2.17
CA GLU A 70 -21.56 12.75 1.34
C GLU A 70 -22.18 11.41 1.73
N VAL A 71 -23.27 11.49 2.46
CA VAL A 71 -23.89 10.33 3.12
C VAL A 71 -24.86 9.56 2.23
N GLY A 72 -25.25 10.13 1.09
CA GLY A 72 -26.11 9.40 0.16
C GLY A 72 -26.96 10.25 -0.75
N PHE A 73 -27.90 9.58 -1.43
CA PHE A 73 -28.92 10.18 -2.27
C PHE A 73 -30.31 9.83 -1.67
N PRO A 74 -30.80 10.60 -0.69
CA PRO A 74 -32.00 10.24 0.11
C PRO A 74 -33.27 10.04 -0.71
N ALA A 75 -33.34 10.64 -1.91
CA ALA A 75 -34.49 10.49 -2.78
C ALA A 75 -34.44 9.21 -3.64
N ALA A 76 -33.29 8.53 -3.74
CA ALA A 76 -33.09 7.38 -4.63
C ALA A 76 -33.68 6.08 -4.07
N SER A 77 -33.54 5.83 -2.77
CA SER A 77 -34.03 4.61 -2.14
C SER A 77 -34.48 4.84 -0.70
N GLU A 78 -35.19 3.86 -0.14
CA GLU A 78 -35.61 3.90 1.27
C GLU A 78 -34.42 3.79 2.22
N THR A 79 -33.48 2.89 1.93
CA THR A 79 -32.25 2.73 2.74
C THR A 79 -31.45 4.02 2.84
N GLU A 80 -31.29 4.76 1.74
CA GLU A 80 -30.60 6.05 1.72
C GLU A 80 -31.37 7.11 2.57
N TYR A 81 -32.69 7.08 2.51
CA TYR A 81 -33.53 7.95 3.31
C TYR A 81 -33.42 7.61 4.80
N GLU A 82 -33.56 6.34 5.17
CA GLU A 82 -33.46 5.85 6.54
C GLU A 82 -32.10 6.10 7.16
N PHE A 83 -31.02 5.93 6.38
CA PHE A 83 -29.67 6.19 6.85
C PHE A 83 -29.48 7.66 7.27
N LEU A 84 -29.85 8.61 6.42
CA LEU A 84 -29.78 10.03 6.78
C LEU A 84 -30.66 10.35 8.00
N ARG A 85 -31.90 9.80 8.06
CA ARG A 85 -32.78 9.98 9.22
C ARG A 85 -32.16 9.42 10.50
N THR A 86 -31.53 8.24 10.42
CA THR A 86 -30.85 7.62 11.55
C THR A 86 -29.71 8.51 12.07
N LEU A 87 -28.88 9.07 11.18
CA LEU A 87 -27.82 9.99 11.60
C LEU A 87 -28.36 11.22 12.33
N ILE A 88 -29.49 11.79 11.86
CA ILE A 88 -30.10 12.99 12.44
C ILE A 88 -30.82 12.65 13.74
N GLU A 89 -31.67 11.64 13.75
CA GLU A 89 -32.57 11.31 14.88
C GLU A 89 -31.84 10.73 16.09
N GLN A 90 -30.69 10.06 15.85
CA GLN A 90 -29.82 9.53 16.89
C GLN A 90 -28.67 10.47 17.27
N ASP A 91 -28.66 11.71 16.73
CA ASP A 91 -27.64 12.75 17.00
C ASP A 91 -26.21 12.23 16.78
N LEU A 92 -26.01 11.49 15.68
CA LEU A 92 -24.70 10.86 15.33
C LEU A 92 -23.76 11.79 14.57
N ILE A 93 -24.23 12.98 14.14
CA ILE A 93 -23.45 13.94 13.38
C ILE A 93 -22.74 14.89 14.36
N PRO A 94 -21.39 14.87 14.47
CA PRO A 94 -20.68 15.82 15.32
C PRO A 94 -20.91 17.28 14.89
N GLU A 95 -20.77 18.22 15.82
CA GLU A 95 -21.03 19.65 15.56
C GLU A 95 -20.11 20.26 14.49
N ASP A 96 -18.91 19.73 14.34
CA ASP A 96 -17.90 20.15 13.39
C ASP A 96 -17.92 19.36 12.07
N VAL A 97 -18.89 18.45 11.90
CA VAL A 97 -19.07 17.67 10.67
C VAL A 97 -20.31 18.16 9.93
N THR A 98 -20.17 18.32 8.63
CA THR A 98 -21.25 18.68 7.71
C THR A 98 -21.57 17.46 6.82
N VAL A 99 -22.81 17.02 6.84
CA VAL A 99 -23.28 15.97 5.91
C VAL A 99 -23.63 16.59 4.57
N GLN A 100 -23.27 15.91 3.50
CA GLN A 100 -23.65 16.27 2.14
C GLN A 100 -24.67 15.26 1.62
N VAL A 101 -25.65 15.72 0.88
CA VAL A 101 -26.67 14.89 0.23
C VAL A 101 -26.83 15.23 -1.23
N LEU A 102 -26.83 14.22 -2.08
CA LEU A 102 -27.00 14.37 -3.51
C LEU A 102 -28.46 14.52 -3.89
N THR A 103 -28.75 15.37 -4.86
CA THR A 103 -30.07 15.49 -5.49
C THR A 103 -29.94 15.85 -6.97
N GLN A 104 -30.84 15.32 -7.80
CA GLN A 104 -30.94 15.75 -9.20
C GLN A 104 -31.73 17.06 -9.28
N ALA A 105 -31.45 17.89 -10.31
CA ALA A 105 -32.20 19.11 -10.59
C ALA A 105 -33.62 18.82 -11.11
N ARG A 106 -34.45 18.16 -10.29
CA ARG A 106 -35.86 17.80 -10.53
C ARG A 106 -36.67 18.09 -9.27
N GLU A 107 -37.77 18.83 -9.41
CA GLU A 107 -38.57 19.32 -8.29
C GLU A 107 -38.92 18.25 -7.25
N HIS A 108 -39.55 17.13 -7.69
CA HIS A 108 -39.98 16.08 -6.77
C HIS A 108 -38.81 15.39 -6.02
N ILE A 109 -37.62 15.29 -6.65
CA ILE A 109 -36.43 14.74 -6.05
C ILE A 109 -35.88 15.70 -4.99
N ILE A 110 -35.77 16.99 -5.33
CA ILE A 110 -35.29 18.03 -4.41
C ILE A 110 -36.19 18.10 -3.18
N ARG A 111 -37.52 18.14 -3.36
CA ARG A 111 -38.47 18.18 -2.24
C ARG A 111 -38.38 16.95 -1.31
N LYS A 112 -38.17 15.76 -1.86
CA LYS A 112 -37.92 14.54 -1.06
C LYS A 112 -36.62 14.64 -0.27
N THR A 113 -35.56 15.18 -0.85
CA THR A 113 -34.28 15.41 -0.19
C THR A 113 -34.41 16.36 0.98
N PHE A 114 -35.12 17.50 0.82
CA PHE A 114 -35.38 18.43 1.93
C PHE A 114 -36.23 17.81 3.05
N LYS A 115 -37.18 16.94 2.70
CA LYS A 115 -37.94 16.18 3.69
C LYS A 115 -37.03 15.27 4.53
N ALA A 116 -36.04 14.64 3.90
CA ALA A 116 -35.08 13.79 4.59
C ALA A 116 -34.14 14.59 5.51
N LEU A 117 -33.77 15.83 5.13
CA LEU A 117 -32.88 16.72 5.90
C LEU A 117 -33.56 17.37 7.13
N LYS A 118 -34.86 17.26 7.31
CA LYS A 118 -35.56 17.94 8.39
C LYS A 118 -34.91 17.68 9.76
N GLY A 119 -34.50 18.76 10.44
CA GLY A 119 -33.81 18.72 11.73
C GLY A 119 -32.31 18.54 11.66
N CYS A 120 -31.70 18.48 10.47
CA CYS A 120 -30.27 18.50 10.32
C CYS A 120 -29.71 19.91 10.55
N LYS A 121 -28.71 20.06 11.41
CA LYS A 121 -28.12 21.37 11.77
C LYS A 121 -27.22 21.90 10.67
N ASN A 122 -26.32 21.04 10.13
CA ASN A 122 -25.28 21.40 9.15
C ASN A 122 -25.40 20.48 7.94
N ALA A 123 -25.78 21.02 6.79
CA ALA A 123 -25.86 20.23 5.56
C ALA A 123 -25.38 21.01 4.33
N ILE A 124 -24.89 20.24 3.36
CA ILE A 124 -24.66 20.65 1.98
C ILE A 124 -25.69 19.94 1.12
N VAL A 125 -26.46 20.70 0.34
CA VAL A 125 -27.36 20.14 -0.66
C VAL A 125 -26.67 20.20 -2.01
N HIS A 126 -26.24 19.03 -2.50
CA HIS A 126 -25.51 18.88 -3.74
C HIS A 126 -26.47 18.61 -4.90
N VAL A 127 -26.68 19.58 -5.75
CA VAL A 127 -27.51 19.44 -6.95
C VAL A 127 -26.66 19.33 -8.20
N TYR A 128 -27.06 18.46 -9.12
CA TYR A 128 -26.38 18.26 -10.37
C TYR A 128 -27.31 18.09 -11.56
N ASN A 129 -26.80 18.42 -12.74
CA ASN A 129 -27.32 18.00 -14.02
C ASN A 129 -26.18 17.92 -15.04
N SER A 130 -26.33 17.03 -16.02
CA SER A 130 -25.30 16.79 -17.02
C SER A 130 -25.23 17.90 -18.06
N THR A 131 -24.01 18.34 -18.38
CA THR A 131 -23.77 19.49 -19.28
C THR A 131 -22.98 19.13 -20.53
N SER A 132 -22.38 17.91 -20.60
CA SER A 132 -21.50 17.52 -21.71
C SER A 132 -22.19 17.49 -23.07
N TYR A 133 -21.39 17.69 -24.12
CA TYR A 133 -21.87 17.61 -25.50
C TYR A 133 -22.57 16.25 -25.79
N ALA A 134 -21.95 15.14 -25.39
CA ALA A 134 -22.50 13.82 -25.64
C ALA A 134 -23.88 13.63 -24.97
N GLN A 135 -24.03 14.05 -23.71
CA GLN A 135 -25.29 13.92 -22.98
C GLN A 135 -26.37 14.86 -23.56
N ARG A 136 -26.02 16.10 -23.89
CA ARG A 136 -26.98 17.01 -24.56
C ARG A 136 -27.51 16.44 -25.87
N GLN A 137 -26.64 15.84 -26.70
CA GLN A 137 -27.01 15.34 -28.03
C GLN A 137 -27.69 13.96 -28.00
N GLN A 138 -27.18 13.04 -27.18
CA GLN A 138 -27.57 11.63 -27.24
C GLN A 138 -28.66 11.26 -26.24
N VAL A 139 -28.57 11.83 -25.01
CA VAL A 139 -29.44 11.45 -23.88
C VAL A 139 -30.61 12.41 -23.75
N PHE A 140 -30.35 13.70 -23.53
CA PHE A 140 -31.41 14.69 -23.28
C PHE A 140 -32.03 15.22 -24.57
N LYS A 141 -31.27 15.27 -25.65
CA LYS A 141 -31.67 15.88 -26.93
C LYS A 141 -32.15 17.33 -26.71
N LYS A 142 -31.35 18.10 -25.94
CA LYS A 142 -31.66 19.47 -25.49
C LYS A 142 -30.56 20.43 -25.90
N SER A 143 -30.96 21.70 -26.13
CA SER A 143 -30.02 22.80 -26.37
C SER A 143 -29.22 23.17 -25.11
N LYS A 144 -28.18 23.99 -25.28
CA LYS A 144 -27.42 24.56 -24.14
C LYS A 144 -28.33 25.38 -23.22
N GLU A 145 -29.22 26.18 -23.80
CA GLU A 145 -30.18 27.03 -23.09
C GLU A 145 -31.15 26.19 -22.24
N ASP A 146 -31.65 25.07 -22.78
CA ASP A 146 -32.54 24.16 -22.06
C ASP A 146 -31.85 23.52 -20.85
N ILE A 147 -30.58 23.10 -21.01
CA ILE A 147 -29.77 22.47 -19.95
C ILE A 147 -29.42 23.52 -18.87
N LEU A 148 -29.03 24.73 -19.27
CA LEU A 148 -28.79 25.83 -18.34
C LEU A 148 -30.05 26.17 -17.52
N LYS A 149 -31.23 26.18 -18.18
CA LYS A 149 -32.52 26.41 -17.49
C LYS A 149 -32.78 25.37 -16.41
N ILE A 150 -32.48 24.09 -16.64
CA ILE A 150 -32.61 23.02 -15.63
C ILE A 150 -31.75 23.34 -14.40
N ALA A 151 -30.48 23.74 -14.59
CA ALA A 151 -29.58 24.11 -13.49
C ALA A 151 -30.12 25.28 -12.69
N VAL A 152 -30.55 26.34 -13.38
CA VAL A 152 -31.09 27.56 -12.74
C VAL A 152 -32.39 27.29 -11.98
N GLU A 153 -33.31 26.51 -12.53
CA GLU A 153 -34.57 26.13 -11.85
C GLU A 153 -34.27 25.28 -10.62
N GLY A 154 -33.35 24.30 -10.70
CA GLY A 154 -32.89 23.55 -9.56
C GLY A 154 -32.31 24.44 -8.45
N ALA A 155 -31.42 25.37 -8.82
CA ALA A 155 -30.80 26.30 -7.89
C ALA A 155 -31.82 27.22 -7.18
N LYS A 156 -32.83 27.71 -7.90
CA LYS A 156 -33.94 28.52 -7.33
C LYS A 156 -34.72 27.72 -6.30
N LEU A 157 -35.08 26.48 -6.63
CA LEU A 157 -35.83 25.63 -5.74
C LEU A 157 -35.07 25.28 -4.45
N LEU A 158 -33.73 25.02 -4.55
CA LEU A 158 -32.91 24.82 -3.36
C LEU A 158 -32.95 26.03 -2.42
N LYS A 159 -32.82 27.23 -3.00
CA LYS A 159 -32.85 28.50 -2.24
C LYS A 159 -34.19 28.69 -1.57
N GLU A 160 -35.30 28.55 -2.31
CA GLU A 160 -36.67 28.67 -1.82
C GLU A 160 -36.92 27.73 -0.64
N LEU A 161 -36.67 26.43 -0.80
CA LEU A 161 -36.90 25.42 0.24
C LEU A 161 -36.00 25.61 1.47
N THR A 162 -34.79 26.10 1.32
CA THR A 162 -33.90 26.41 2.44
C THR A 162 -34.45 27.61 3.24
N GLU A 163 -34.92 28.65 2.54
CA GLU A 163 -35.57 29.82 3.17
C GLU A 163 -36.86 29.45 3.87
N GLU A 164 -37.72 28.63 3.24
CA GLU A 164 -38.95 28.09 3.85
C GLU A 164 -38.69 27.27 5.11
N ALA A 165 -37.61 26.47 5.11
CA ALA A 165 -37.23 25.65 6.26
C ALA A 165 -36.61 26.46 7.40
N GLY A 166 -36.22 27.73 7.15
CA GLY A 166 -35.47 28.55 8.09
C GLY A 166 -34.04 28.08 8.39
N GLU A 167 -33.51 27.26 7.52
CA GLU A 167 -32.22 26.61 7.68
C GLU A 167 -31.09 27.40 6.99
N LYS A 168 -29.82 27.09 7.30
CA LYS A 168 -28.64 27.72 6.72
C LYS A 168 -27.80 26.73 5.92
N TYR A 169 -28.45 25.85 5.15
CA TYR A 169 -27.74 24.88 4.33
C TYR A 169 -26.84 25.57 3.30
N ARG A 170 -25.67 24.98 3.08
CA ARG A 170 -24.80 25.34 1.96
C ARG A 170 -25.24 24.58 0.72
N PHE A 171 -24.93 25.14 -0.43
CA PHE A 171 -25.29 24.53 -1.71
C PHE A 171 -24.05 24.15 -2.48
N GLU A 172 -24.14 23.02 -3.16
CA GLU A 172 -23.17 22.56 -4.12
C GLU A 172 -23.85 22.34 -5.48
N TYR A 173 -23.15 22.74 -6.55
CA TYR A 173 -23.56 22.47 -7.91
C TYR A 173 -22.47 21.78 -8.70
N SER A 174 -22.81 20.67 -9.38
CA SER A 174 -21.95 19.96 -10.32
C SER A 174 -22.50 20.04 -11.74
N PRO A 175 -21.76 20.67 -12.71
CA PRO A 175 -21.97 20.44 -14.12
C PRO A 175 -21.45 19.05 -14.49
N GLU A 176 -22.27 18.03 -14.28
CA GLU A 176 -21.87 16.62 -14.47
C GLU A 176 -21.27 16.39 -15.85
N SER A 177 -20.26 15.53 -15.96
CA SER A 177 -19.43 15.32 -17.15
C SER A 177 -18.70 16.61 -17.59
N PHE A 178 -18.17 17.35 -16.64
CA PHE A 178 -17.44 18.61 -16.88
C PHE A 178 -16.31 18.45 -17.90
N THR A 179 -15.54 17.36 -17.83
CA THR A 179 -14.42 17.09 -18.75
C THR A 179 -14.84 16.94 -20.22
N GLY A 180 -16.11 16.60 -20.47
CA GLY A 180 -16.72 16.54 -21.81
C GLY A 180 -17.59 17.76 -22.15
N THR A 181 -17.51 18.84 -21.36
CA THR A 181 -18.25 20.09 -21.53
C THR A 181 -17.30 21.18 -22.02
N GLU A 182 -17.76 22.04 -22.92
CA GLU A 182 -16.99 23.22 -23.34
C GLU A 182 -16.75 24.13 -22.13
N PRO A 183 -15.49 24.54 -21.82
CA PRO A 183 -15.17 25.31 -20.62
C PRO A 183 -15.97 26.61 -20.48
N GLU A 184 -16.19 27.33 -21.59
CA GLU A 184 -16.97 28.57 -21.62
C GLU A 184 -18.44 28.30 -21.25
N TYR A 185 -18.99 27.18 -21.72
CA TYR A 185 -20.36 26.81 -21.39
C TYR A 185 -20.49 26.32 -19.95
N ALA A 186 -19.54 25.54 -19.45
CA ALA A 186 -19.51 25.16 -18.03
C ALA A 186 -19.46 26.39 -17.12
N LEU A 187 -18.62 27.38 -17.48
CA LEU A 187 -18.53 28.65 -16.77
C LEU A 187 -19.85 29.43 -16.81
N GLU A 188 -20.51 29.49 -17.96
CA GLU A 188 -21.81 30.14 -18.12
C GLU A 188 -22.86 29.53 -17.19
N VAL A 189 -22.99 28.19 -17.18
CA VAL A 189 -23.95 27.48 -16.32
C VAL A 189 -23.63 27.69 -14.83
N CYS A 190 -22.38 27.53 -14.43
CA CYS A 190 -21.97 27.74 -13.03
C CYS A 190 -22.25 29.18 -12.57
N ASN A 191 -21.91 30.17 -13.39
CA ASN A 191 -22.19 31.57 -13.07
C ASN A 191 -23.68 31.88 -13.00
N ALA A 192 -24.51 31.26 -13.84
CA ALA A 192 -25.97 31.42 -13.76
C ALA A 192 -26.56 30.84 -12.47
N VAL A 193 -26.02 29.70 -11.98
CA VAL A 193 -26.39 29.13 -10.69
C VAL A 193 -25.95 30.04 -9.53
N LEU A 194 -24.70 30.54 -9.58
CA LEU A 194 -24.15 31.45 -8.58
C LEU A 194 -24.93 32.77 -8.51
N ASP A 195 -25.41 33.29 -9.64
CA ASP A 195 -26.26 34.51 -9.68
C ASP A 195 -27.61 34.29 -8.99
N VAL A 196 -28.12 33.05 -8.92
CA VAL A 196 -29.30 32.69 -8.11
C VAL A 196 -28.97 32.65 -6.63
N TRP A 197 -27.87 31.97 -6.28
CA TRP A 197 -27.52 31.72 -4.87
C TRP A 197 -26.93 32.95 -4.17
N GLN A 198 -26.17 33.76 -4.91
CA GLN A 198 -25.51 34.97 -4.38
C GLN A 198 -24.70 34.66 -3.11
N PRO A 199 -23.67 33.80 -3.22
CA PRO A 199 -22.91 33.35 -2.05
C PRO A 199 -22.23 34.52 -1.33
N THR A 200 -22.11 34.40 -0.02
CA THR A 200 -21.47 35.36 0.87
C THR A 200 -20.34 34.68 1.66
N ALA A 201 -19.53 35.47 2.36
CA ALA A 201 -18.46 34.93 3.21
C ALA A 201 -18.99 33.96 4.27
N ASP A 202 -20.17 34.25 4.83
CA ASP A 202 -20.80 33.42 5.88
C ASP A 202 -21.53 32.18 5.30
N ARG A 203 -21.86 32.20 4.02
CA ARG A 203 -22.53 31.07 3.32
C ARG A 203 -21.92 30.92 1.93
N LYS A 204 -20.74 30.31 1.89
CA LYS A 204 -20.06 30.00 0.63
C LYS A 204 -20.82 28.93 -0.14
N ALA A 205 -20.89 29.08 -1.46
CA ALA A 205 -21.37 28.03 -2.36
C ALA A 205 -20.19 27.15 -2.80
N ILE A 206 -20.49 25.93 -3.20
CA ILE A 206 -19.51 24.99 -3.75
C ILE A 206 -19.82 24.81 -5.23
N ILE A 207 -18.82 24.99 -6.07
CA ILE A 207 -18.84 24.58 -7.48
C ILE A 207 -17.90 23.39 -7.61
N ASN A 208 -18.47 22.23 -7.93
CA ASN A 208 -17.72 20.99 -8.06
C ASN A 208 -17.53 20.65 -9.54
N LEU A 209 -16.31 20.35 -9.95
CA LEU A 209 -15.94 20.06 -11.32
C LEU A 209 -15.63 18.58 -11.49
N PRO A 210 -16.64 17.70 -11.76
CA PRO A 210 -16.38 16.27 -11.81
C PRO A 210 -15.67 15.86 -13.10
N SER A 211 -14.51 15.19 -12.96
CA SER A 211 -13.96 14.36 -14.01
C SER A 211 -14.75 13.04 -14.04
N THR A 212 -16.03 13.15 -14.39
CA THR A 212 -16.99 12.02 -14.39
C THR A 212 -16.48 10.84 -15.22
N VAL A 213 -15.79 11.13 -16.30
CA VAL A 213 -14.93 10.21 -17.04
C VAL A 213 -13.64 10.95 -17.37
N GLU A 214 -12.51 10.34 -17.10
CA GLU A 214 -11.21 10.90 -17.50
C GLU A 214 -11.06 10.88 -19.03
N LEU A 215 -11.33 11.97 -19.69
CA LEU A 215 -11.26 12.08 -21.16
C LEU A 215 -9.90 12.59 -21.66
N SER A 216 -9.11 13.20 -20.80
CA SER A 216 -7.86 13.88 -21.16
C SER A 216 -6.69 13.50 -20.23
N MET A 217 -5.50 14.01 -20.56
CA MET A 217 -4.37 13.95 -19.64
C MET A 217 -4.55 14.97 -18.49
N PRO A 218 -3.97 14.72 -17.29
CA PRO A 218 -4.17 15.55 -16.10
C PRO A 218 -3.90 17.06 -16.29
N HIS A 219 -2.89 17.41 -17.08
CA HIS A 219 -2.57 18.82 -17.38
C HIS A 219 -3.69 19.57 -18.11
N VAL A 220 -4.52 18.87 -18.89
CA VAL A 220 -5.70 19.46 -19.55
C VAL A 220 -6.76 19.78 -18.50
N TYR A 221 -7.03 18.81 -17.61
CA TYR A 221 -7.97 19.02 -16.51
C TYR A 221 -7.52 20.16 -15.59
N ALA A 222 -6.24 20.20 -15.19
CA ALA A 222 -5.67 21.29 -14.42
C ALA A 222 -5.87 22.66 -15.12
N SER A 223 -5.64 22.72 -16.44
CA SER A 223 -5.87 23.95 -17.20
C SER A 223 -7.35 24.36 -17.23
N GLN A 224 -8.29 23.39 -17.30
CA GLN A 224 -9.72 23.66 -17.19
C GLN A 224 -10.09 24.17 -15.81
N VAL A 225 -9.55 23.57 -14.74
CA VAL A 225 -9.75 24.01 -13.34
C VAL A 225 -9.23 25.43 -13.14
N GLU A 226 -8.02 25.75 -13.63
CA GLU A 226 -7.47 27.10 -13.54
C GLU A 226 -8.34 28.12 -14.28
N TYR A 227 -8.85 27.75 -15.46
CA TYR A 227 -9.78 28.60 -16.21
C TYR A 227 -11.04 28.91 -15.39
N MET A 228 -11.65 27.89 -14.79
CA MET A 228 -12.83 28.07 -13.93
C MET A 228 -12.49 28.91 -12.70
N SER A 229 -11.38 28.60 -12.01
CA SER A 229 -10.94 29.33 -10.82
C SER A 229 -10.76 30.83 -11.07
N LYS A 230 -10.23 31.19 -12.24
CA LYS A 230 -9.99 32.60 -12.60
C LYS A 230 -11.22 33.38 -13.06
N ASN A 231 -12.26 32.69 -13.55
CA ASN A 231 -13.39 33.32 -14.23
C ASN A 231 -14.74 33.13 -13.53
N LEU A 232 -14.84 32.30 -12.50
CA LEU A 232 -16.06 32.18 -11.71
C LEU A 232 -16.42 33.47 -11.02
N LYS A 233 -17.70 33.88 -11.12
CA LYS A 233 -18.25 34.97 -10.32
C LYS A 233 -18.19 34.61 -8.83
N TYR A 234 -18.10 35.63 -7.98
CA TYR A 234 -18.09 35.46 -6.52
C TYR A 234 -16.95 34.54 -6.02
N ARG A 235 -15.82 34.48 -6.72
CA ARG A 235 -14.74 33.51 -6.45
C ARG A 235 -14.34 33.41 -4.98
N ASP A 236 -14.26 34.55 -4.28
CA ASP A 236 -13.87 34.60 -2.85
C ASP A 236 -14.91 33.93 -1.94
N ASN A 237 -16.16 33.84 -2.41
CA ASN A 237 -17.29 33.20 -1.71
C ASN A 237 -17.66 31.84 -2.33
N VAL A 238 -16.81 31.30 -3.20
CA VAL A 238 -16.99 29.99 -3.83
C VAL A 238 -15.87 29.05 -3.39
N VAL A 239 -16.22 27.88 -2.92
CA VAL A 239 -15.32 26.74 -2.74
C VAL A 239 -15.29 25.98 -4.06
N LEU A 240 -14.14 25.97 -4.71
CA LEU A 240 -13.93 25.20 -5.94
C LEU A 240 -13.55 23.78 -5.60
N SER A 241 -14.44 22.85 -5.86
CA SER A 241 -14.31 21.42 -5.56
C SER A 241 -13.99 20.61 -6.80
N LEU A 242 -13.27 19.52 -6.63
CA LEU A 242 -13.00 18.54 -7.68
C LEU A 242 -13.48 17.16 -7.26
N HIS A 243 -13.98 16.40 -8.26
CA HIS A 243 -14.43 15.02 -8.07
C HIS A 243 -13.86 14.15 -9.21
N PRO A 244 -12.58 13.77 -9.12
CA PRO A 244 -11.96 12.96 -10.16
C PRO A 244 -12.34 11.48 -10.03
N HIS A 245 -12.71 10.84 -11.16
CA HIS A 245 -12.65 9.40 -11.33
C HIS A 245 -11.28 8.95 -11.85
N ASN A 246 -11.08 7.64 -12.02
CA ASN A 246 -9.78 7.05 -12.29
C ASN A 246 -9.76 6.20 -13.58
N ASP A 247 -10.56 6.57 -14.59
CA ASP A 247 -10.74 5.78 -15.83
C ASP A 247 -9.45 5.56 -16.61
N ARG A 248 -8.48 6.48 -16.49
CA ARG A 248 -7.17 6.41 -17.14
C ARG A 248 -6.03 6.08 -16.17
N GLY A 249 -6.36 5.85 -14.89
CA GLY A 249 -5.37 5.67 -13.84
C GLY A 249 -4.67 6.97 -13.41
N CYS A 250 -5.30 8.14 -13.60
CA CYS A 250 -4.71 9.44 -13.33
C CYS A 250 -5.47 10.25 -12.26
N GLY A 251 -6.47 9.68 -11.59
CA GLY A 251 -7.31 10.39 -10.63
C GLY A 251 -6.53 11.13 -9.54
N VAL A 252 -5.46 10.53 -9.02
CA VAL A 252 -4.54 11.19 -8.07
C VAL A 252 -3.87 12.40 -8.70
N SER A 253 -3.34 12.26 -9.91
CA SER A 253 -2.69 13.37 -10.62
C SER A 253 -3.67 14.48 -10.99
N ASP A 254 -4.93 14.13 -11.32
CA ASP A 254 -6.00 15.11 -11.58
C ASP A 254 -6.28 15.93 -10.30
N ALA A 255 -6.33 15.29 -9.13
CA ALA A 255 -6.52 15.98 -7.85
C ALA A 255 -5.33 16.88 -7.51
N GLU A 256 -4.09 16.36 -7.54
CA GLU A 256 -2.88 17.12 -7.20
C GLU A 256 -2.70 18.35 -8.11
N MET A 257 -2.74 18.17 -9.42
CA MET A 257 -2.62 19.26 -10.37
C MET A 257 -3.80 20.23 -10.30
N GLY A 258 -5.00 19.74 -9.98
CA GLY A 258 -6.19 20.55 -9.76
C GLY A 258 -6.06 21.46 -8.52
N ILE A 259 -5.46 20.98 -7.43
CA ILE A 259 -5.13 21.80 -6.25
C ILE A 259 -4.14 22.90 -6.64
N LEU A 260 -3.07 22.56 -7.38
CA LEU A 260 -2.14 23.55 -7.91
C LEU A 260 -2.84 24.59 -8.81
N ALA A 261 -3.87 24.18 -9.55
CA ALA A 261 -4.67 25.03 -10.43
C ALA A 261 -5.70 25.91 -9.71
N GLY A 262 -5.80 25.78 -8.37
CA GLY A 262 -6.63 26.65 -7.54
C GLY A 262 -7.92 26.03 -7.03
N ALA A 263 -8.03 24.71 -7.01
CA ALA A 263 -9.09 24.03 -6.28
C ALA A 263 -8.88 24.17 -4.76
N ASP A 264 -9.99 24.28 -4.05
CA ASP A 264 -10.03 24.44 -2.59
C ASP A 264 -10.42 23.13 -1.88
N ARG A 265 -11.04 22.19 -2.59
CA ARG A 265 -11.69 21.01 -2.02
C ARG A 265 -11.58 19.81 -2.96
N ILE A 266 -11.47 18.63 -2.39
CA ILE A 266 -11.44 17.34 -3.13
C ILE A 266 -12.52 16.40 -2.57
N GLU A 267 -13.33 15.86 -3.46
CA GLU A 267 -14.20 14.71 -3.22
C GLU A 267 -13.53 13.43 -3.69
N GLY A 268 -13.57 12.40 -2.89
CA GLY A 268 -13.02 11.09 -3.23
C GLY A 268 -13.40 10.03 -2.20
N THR A 269 -12.77 8.87 -2.30
CA THR A 269 -13.05 7.74 -1.43
C THR A 269 -11.77 7.20 -0.82
N LEU A 270 -11.89 6.52 0.30
CA LEU A 270 -10.80 5.70 0.82
C LEU A 270 -10.52 4.56 -0.17
N PHE A 271 -9.23 4.36 -0.48
CA PHE A 271 -8.75 3.34 -1.43
C PHE A 271 -9.30 3.46 -2.86
N GLY A 272 -9.90 4.60 -3.22
CA GLY A 272 -10.33 4.87 -4.58
C GLY A 272 -11.56 4.08 -5.05
N ASN A 273 -12.38 3.55 -4.15
CA ASN A 273 -13.59 2.82 -4.53
C ASN A 273 -14.60 3.74 -5.24
N GLY A 274 -15.34 3.22 -6.22
CA GLY A 274 -16.37 3.95 -6.94
C GLY A 274 -16.73 3.35 -8.29
N GLU A 275 -17.59 4.03 -9.01
CA GLU A 275 -18.05 3.60 -10.33
C GLU A 275 -16.92 3.31 -11.31
N ARG A 276 -17.08 2.30 -12.15
CA ARG A 276 -16.14 1.84 -13.19
C ARG A 276 -14.76 1.49 -12.65
N THR A 277 -13.81 2.41 -12.67
CA THR A 277 -12.42 2.26 -12.19
C THR A 277 -12.19 2.91 -10.82
N GLY A 278 -13.24 3.50 -10.25
CA GLY A 278 -13.23 4.15 -8.95
C GLY A 278 -13.08 5.67 -8.99
N ASN A 279 -13.18 6.26 -7.81
CA ASN A 279 -12.90 7.67 -7.54
C ASN A 279 -11.39 7.90 -7.31
N VAL A 280 -10.99 9.14 -7.15
CA VAL A 280 -9.66 9.44 -6.62
C VAL A 280 -9.48 8.82 -5.23
N ASP A 281 -8.34 8.19 -5.01
CA ASP A 281 -7.95 7.63 -3.72
C ASP A 281 -7.42 8.73 -2.80
N ILE A 282 -8.23 9.13 -1.80
CA ILE A 282 -7.89 10.18 -0.83
C ILE A 282 -6.66 9.77 0.01
N ILE A 283 -6.51 8.49 0.36
CA ILE A 283 -5.34 8.02 1.10
C ILE A 283 -4.07 8.33 0.31
N THR A 284 -4.06 7.99 -0.98
CA THR A 284 -2.88 8.23 -1.83
C THR A 284 -2.60 9.73 -1.97
N VAL A 285 -3.61 10.60 -2.20
CA VAL A 285 -3.39 12.05 -2.29
C VAL A 285 -2.91 12.62 -0.96
N GLY A 286 -3.53 12.26 0.15
CA GLY A 286 -3.15 12.71 1.49
C GLY A 286 -1.72 12.27 1.87
N MET A 287 -1.38 11.02 1.62
CA MET A 287 -0.03 10.50 1.91
C MET A 287 1.05 11.06 0.98
N ASN A 288 0.71 11.40 -0.28
CA ASN A 288 1.62 12.13 -1.17
C ASN A 288 1.95 13.54 -0.63
N MET A 289 0.99 14.20 0.02
CA MET A 289 1.25 15.47 0.72
C MET A 289 2.09 15.24 1.97
N TYR A 290 1.76 14.23 2.78
CA TYR A 290 2.46 13.88 4.01
C TYR A 290 3.96 13.63 3.75
N MET A 291 4.32 12.83 2.73
CA MET A 291 5.72 12.58 2.39
C MET A 291 6.50 13.83 1.94
N GLN A 292 5.82 14.94 1.63
CA GLN A 292 6.40 16.24 1.30
C GLN A 292 6.38 17.20 2.49
N GLY A 293 5.99 16.75 3.68
CA GLY A 293 5.94 17.57 4.90
C GLY A 293 4.70 18.45 5.01
N VAL A 294 3.63 18.13 4.29
CA VAL A 294 2.34 18.83 4.38
C VAL A 294 1.35 17.93 5.12
N ASP A 295 0.86 18.42 6.26
CA ASP A 295 -0.18 17.71 7.03
C ASP A 295 -1.46 17.60 6.21
N PRO A 296 -1.93 16.40 5.90
CA PRO A 296 -3.18 16.19 5.17
C PRO A 296 -4.43 16.50 6.01
N GLU A 297 -4.30 16.79 7.32
CA GLU A 297 -5.41 16.97 8.26
C GLU A 297 -6.36 15.76 8.35
N LEU A 298 -5.89 14.58 7.94
CA LEU A 298 -6.55 13.27 8.04
C LEU A 298 -5.62 12.29 8.74
N ASP A 299 -6.15 11.49 9.65
CA ASP A 299 -5.38 10.52 10.42
C ASP A 299 -5.36 9.14 9.73
N PHE A 300 -4.22 8.79 9.19
CA PHE A 300 -3.91 7.47 8.61
C PHE A 300 -2.92 6.66 9.44
N SER A 301 -2.72 7.04 10.71
CA SER A 301 -1.72 6.41 11.59
C SER A 301 -1.98 4.93 11.91
N ASP A 302 -3.22 4.45 11.72
CA ASP A 302 -3.58 3.02 11.80
C ASP A 302 -4.13 2.51 10.46
N MET A 303 -3.26 2.47 9.45
CA MET A 303 -3.61 1.96 8.12
C MET A 303 -4.12 0.51 8.14
N PRO A 304 -3.60 -0.42 8.95
CA PRO A 304 -4.16 -1.77 9.07
C PRO A 304 -5.63 -1.79 9.48
N LYS A 305 -6.05 -0.95 10.45
CA LYS A 305 -7.44 -0.81 10.87
C LYS A 305 -8.32 -0.30 9.73
N LEU A 306 -7.86 0.73 9.00
CA LEU A 306 -8.59 1.28 7.86
C LEU A 306 -8.77 0.25 6.74
N CYS A 307 -7.71 -0.49 6.39
CA CYS A 307 -7.78 -1.56 5.40
C CYS A 307 -8.80 -2.63 5.80
N HIS A 308 -8.71 -3.12 7.03
CA HIS A 308 -9.62 -4.16 7.53
C HIS A 308 -11.09 -3.70 7.55
N ALA A 309 -11.35 -2.47 8.01
CA ALA A 309 -12.69 -1.90 8.04
C ALA A 309 -13.26 -1.74 6.62
N PHE A 310 -12.48 -1.20 5.70
CA PHE A 310 -12.90 -1.06 4.30
C PHE A 310 -13.25 -2.41 3.66
N GLU A 311 -12.37 -3.41 3.77
CA GLU A 311 -12.62 -4.75 3.22
C GLU A 311 -13.85 -5.42 3.86
N SER A 312 -14.06 -5.22 5.17
CA SER A 312 -15.21 -5.75 5.89
C SER A 312 -16.53 -5.11 5.47
N PHE A 313 -16.56 -3.79 5.27
CA PHE A 313 -17.78 -3.07 4.90
C PHE A 313 -18.13 -3.20 3.42
N THR A 314 -17.12 -3.23 2.55
CA THR A 314 -17.35 -3.22 1.10
C THR A 314 -17.32 -4.61 0.47
N GLY A 315 -16.71 -5.59 1.14
CA GLY A 315 -16.42 -6.90 0.57
C GLY A 315 -15.37 -6.88 -0.55
N MET A 316 -14.68 -5.75 -0.74
CA MET A 316 -13.65 -5.58 -1.77
C MET A 316 -12.26 -5.71 -1.16
N SER A 317 -11.34 -6.36 -1.87
CA SER A 317 -9.94 -6.48 -1.45
C SER A 317 -9.12 -5.31 -1.96
N ILE A 318 -8.21 -4.80 -1.11
CA ILE A 318 -7.23 -3.79 -1.48
C ILE A 318 -6.13 -4.44 -2.34
N ASN A 319 -5.76 -3.79 -3.45
CA ASN A 319 -4.69 -4.30 -4.30
C ASN A 319 -3.37 -4.37 -3.51
N PRO A 320 -2.65 -5.51 -3.53
CA PRO A 320 -1.40 -5.66 -2.80
C PRO A 320 -0.31 -4.61 -3.11
N ARG A 321 -0.44 -3.89 -4.22
CA ARG A 321 0.49 -2.82 -4.62
C ARG A 321 -0.15 -1.43 -4.64
N SER A 322 -1.31 -1.25 -4.00
CA SER A 322 -1.86 0.09 -3.77
C SER A 322 -0.88 0.94 -2.96
N PRO A 323 -0.62 2.20 -3.35
CA PRO A 323 0.31 3.06 -2.63
C PRO A 323 -0.01 3.11 -1.12
N TYR A 324 1.03 3.07 -0.29
CA TYR A 324 1.01 3.14 1.18
C TYR A 324 0.24 2.01 1.90
N CYS A 325 -0.88 1.53 1.39
CA CYS A 325 -1.78 0.59 2.07
C CYS A 325 -1.62 -0.87 1.62
N GLY A 326 -1.16 -1.12 0.39
CA GLY A 326 -1.04 -2.47 -0.16
C GLY A 326 -0.09 -3.36 0.64
N SER A 327 -0.38 -4.66 0.70
CA SER A 327 0.37 -5.63 1.50
C SER A 327 1.83 -5.82 1.07
N LEU A 328 2.22 -5.38 -0.13
CA LEU A 328 3.57 -5.56 -0.69
C LEU A 328 4.35 -4.24 -0.82
N VAL A 329 3.83 -3.10 -0.37
CA VAL A 329 4.45 -1.79 -0.65
C VAL A 329 5.66 -1.50 0.22
N PHE A 330 5.78 -2.11 1.40
CA PHE A 330 6.92 -2.00 2.30
C PHE A 330 7.78 -3.27 2.31
N ALA A 331 7.72 -4.08 1.24
CA ALA A 331 8.54 -5.26 1.07
C ALA A 331 9.52 -5.07 -0.10
N ALA A 332 10.77 -5.48 0.07
CA ALA A 332 11.77 -5.48 -0.99
C ALA A 332 12.15 -6.92 -1.34
N PHE A 333 12.16 -7.23 -2.64
CA PHE A 333 12.47 -8.57 -3.16
C PHE A 333 13.89 -8.68 -3.71
N SER A 334 14.52 -7.55 -4.07
CA SER A 334 15.92 -7.50 -4.53
C SER A 334 16.86 -7.42 -3.33
N GLY A 335 17.86 -8.29 -3.28
CA GLY A 335 18.85 -8.28 -2.18
C GLY A 335 19.63 -6.96 -2.08
N SER A 336 19.87 -6.27 -3.19
CA SER A 336 20.51 -4.94 -3.17
C SER A 336 19.61 -3.87 -2.56
N HIS A 337 18.27 -3.95 -2.77
CA HIS A 337 17.31 -3.03 -2.15
C HIS A 337 17.20 -3.31 -0.65
N GLN A 338 17.12 -4.59 -0.25
CA GLN A 338 17.09 -5.01 1.15
C GLN A 338 18.31 -4.50 1.92
N ASP A 339 19.53 -4.70 1.36
CA ASP A 339 20.76 -4.22 1.96
C ASP A 339 20.80 -2.68 2.08
N ALA A 340 20.31 -1.97 1.06
CA ALA A 340 20.25 -0.52 1.09
C ALA A 340 19.24 0.00 2.14
N ILE A 341 18.05 -0.64 2.26
CA ILE A 341 17.06 -0.29 3.28
C ILE A 341 17.63 -0.56 4.68
N ALA A 342 18.20 -1.74 4.92
CA ALA A 342 18.80 -2.08 6.21
C ALA A 342 19.88 -1.08 6.64
N LYS A 343 20.77 -0.70 5.72
CA LYS A 343 21.79 0.33 5.96
C LYS A 343 21.19 1.72 6.20
N GLY A 344 20.13 2.06 5.44
CA GLY A 344 19.41 3.32 5.62
C GLY A 344 18.71 3.41 6.98
N MET A 345 18.03 2.35 7.41
CA MET A 345 17.40 2.26 8.74
C MET A 345 18.43 2.40 9.85
N HIS A 346 19.53 1.65 9.76
CA HIS A 346 20.62 1.75 10.75
C HIS A 346 21.23 3.17 10.79
N TRP A 347 21.38 3.82 9.65
CA TRP A 347 21.88 5.21 9.58
C TRP A 347 20.91 6.18 10.27
N ILE A 348 19.59 6.04 10.07
CA ILE A 348 18.56 6.82 10.76
C ILE A 348 18.66 6.62 12.29
N GLU A 349 18.78 5.36 12.75
CA GLU A 349 18.93 5.05 14.16
C GLU A 349 20.21 5.66 14.76
N GLU A 350 21.35 5.59 14.06
CA GLU A 350 22.64 6.11 14.53
C GLU A 350 22.70 7.66 14.53
N LYS A 351 22.18 8.30 13.49
CA LYS A 351 22.31 9.75 13.29
C LYS A 351 21.13 10.55 13.81
N ALA A 352 19.95 9.90 13.98
CA ALA A 352 18.70 10.55 14.37
C ALA A 352 18.45 11.90 13.64
N PRO A 353 18.45 11.92 12.30
CA PRO A 353 18.25 13.15 11.53
C PRO A 353 16.80 13.64 11.65
N ASP A 354 16.58 14.94 11.43
CA ASP A 354 15.23 15.53 11.46
C ASP A 354 14.37 15.14 10.25
N THR A 355 14.92 14.44 9.26
CA THR A 355 14.23 14.10 8.00
C THR A 355 14.40 12.64 7.65
N TRP A 356 13.32 12.05 7.10
CA TRP A 356 13.33 10.69 6.58
C TRP A 356 14.01 10.59 5.21
N THR A 357 15.03 9.72 5.10
CA THR A 357 15.81 9.57 3.85
C THR A 357 16.20 8.13 3.57
N VAL A 358 15.45 7.14 4.09
CA VAL A 358 15.75 5.72 3.85
C VAL A 358 15.56 5.38 2.37
N PRO A 359 16.58 4.82 1.68
CA PRO A 359 16.44 4.40 0.29
C PRO A 359 15.26 3.45 0.09
N TYR A 360 14.50 3.63 -1.00
CA TYR A 360 13.35 2.80 -1.40
C TYR A 360 12.11 2.87 -0.48
N LEU A 361 12.16 3.59 0.64
CA LEU A 361 11.02 3.81 1.52
C LEU A 361 10.65 5.31 1.49
N PRO A 362 9.58 5.70 0.79
CA PRO A 362 9.20 7.11 0.65
C PRO A 362 8.73 7.74 1.96
N ILE A 363 8.25 6.93 2.89
CA ILE A 363 7.85 7.33 4.25
C ILE A 363 8.38 6.31 5.27
N ASP A 364 8.38 6.68 6.55
CA ASP A 364 8.52 5.72 7.64
C ASP A 364 7.23 4.88 7.73
N PRO A 365 7.28 3.56 7.54
CA PRO A 365 6.09 2.71 7.67
C PRO A 365 5.42 2.81 9.05
N THR A 366 6.17 3.14 10.10
CA THR A 366 5.64 3.24 11.46
C THR A 366 4.68 4.40 11.64
N ASP A 367 4.78 5.46 10.83
CA ASP A 367 3.86 6.61 10.85
C ASP A 367 2.42 6.22 10.51
N ILE A 368 2.23 5.11 9.79
CA ILE A 368 0.91 4.59 9.42
C ILE A 368 0.60 3.23 10.07
N GLY A 369 1.22 2.94 11.22
CA GLY A 369 0.98 1.71 11.98
C GLY A 369 1.48 0.43 11.29
N ARG A 370 2.45 0.54 10.38
CA ARG A 370 3.06 -0.60 9.69
C ARG A 370 4.54 -0.70 10.03
N ASN A 371 5.14 -1.81 9.64
CA ASN A 371 6.58 -2.00 9.72
C ASN A 371 7.15 -2.26 8.33
N TYR A 372 8.43 -1.99 8.14
CA TYR A 372 9.13 -2.56 7.00
C TYR A 372 9.10 -4.08 7.14
N ASP A 373 8.44 -4.75 6.20
CA ASP A 373 8.29 -6.20 6.19
C ASP A 373 9.60 -6.86 5.72
N ALA A 374 10.63 -6.77 6.57
CA ALA A 374 11.81 -7.60 6.43
C ALA A 374 11.44 -9.09 6.44
N ASP A 375 10.34 -9.42 7.07
CA ASP A 375 9.79 -10.77 7.23
C ASP A 375 9.06 -11.31 5.98
N VAL A 376 8.71 -10.46 5.02
CA VAL A 376 8.22 -10.87 3.70
C VAL A 376 9.38 -10.99 2.72
N ILE A 377 10.55 -11.47 3.19
CA ILE A 377 11.60 -11.92 2.29
C ILE A 377 11.11 -13.25 1.70
N ARG A 378 10.39 -13.11 0.61
CA ARG A 378 9.99 -14.22 -0.23
C ARG A 378 11.15 -14.55 -1.16
N ILE A 379 11.71 -15.74 -0.99
CA ILE A 379 12.80 -16.21 -1.84
C ILE A 379 12.21 -16.82 -3.11
N ASN A 380 12.41 -16.13 -4.21
CA ASN A 380 12.09 -16.62 -5.55
C ASN A 380 13.35 -16.62 -6.44
N SER A 381 13.21 -17.07 -7.67
CA SER A 381 14.31 -17.16 -8.65
C SER A 381 15.05 -15.83 -8.91
N GLN A 382 14.44 -14.68 -8.59
CA GLN A 382 15.00 -13.34 -8.75
C GLN A 382 15.64 -12.79 -7.47
N SER A 383 15.52 -13.50 -6.34
CA SER A 383 16.03 -13.04 -5.06
C SER A 383 17.57 -13.07 -5.03
N GLY A 384 18.17 -12.02 -4.49
CA GLY A 384 19.64 -11.91 -4.37
C GLY A 384 20.21 -12.78 -3.25
N LYS A 385 21.54 -12.92 -3.23
CA LYS A 385 22.30 -13.78 -2.30
C LYS A 385 22.13 -13.43 -0.82
N GLY A 386 21.65 -12.23 -0.49
CA GLY A 386 21.52 -11.74 0.90
C GLY A 386 20.27 -12.20 1.63
N GLY A 387 19.16 -12.41 0.90
CA GLY A 387 17.85 -12.65 1.52
C GLY A 387 17.75 -13.93 2.31
N VAL A 388 18.29 -15.04 1.79
CA VAL A 388 18.29 -16.35 2.47
C VAL A 388 19.08 -16.31 3.77
N GLY A 389 20.27 -15.70 3.74
CA GLY A 389 21.12 -15.56 4.92
C GLY A 389 20.47 -14.73 6.01
N TYR A 390 19.80 -13.63 5.63
CA TYR A 390 19.08 -12.77 6.56
C TYR A 390 17.92 -13.49 7.26
N ILE A 391 17.10 -14.26 6.52
CA ILE A 391 16.02 -15.08 7.10
C ILE A 391 16.57 -16.06 8.14
N LEU A 392 17.62 -16.81 7.77
CA LEU A 392 18.21 -17.80 8.64
C LEU A 392 18.83 -17.18 9.91
N GLU A 393 19.45 -16.00 9.76
CA GLU A 393 20.04 -15.26 10.88
C GLU A 393 18.96 -14.68 11.81
N THR A 394 17.98 -13.96 11.28
CA THR A 394 17.01 -13.21 12.10
C THR A 394 15.93 -14.07 12.73
N LYS A 395 15.44 -15.10 12.00
CA LYS A 395 14.37 -15.97 12.51
C LYS A 395 14.85 -17.21 13.27
N TYR A 396 16.01 -17.72 12.88
CA TYR A 396 16.49 -19.01 13.40
C TYR A 396 17.84 -18.92 14.09
N GLY A 397 18.42 -17.71 14.20
CA GLY A 397 19.71 -17.49 14.88
C GLY A 397 20.93 -18.07 14.16
N LEU A 398 20.81 -18.43 12.86
CA LEU A 398 21.86 -19.09 12.10
C LEU A 398 22.78 -18.08 11.40
N ASN A 399 23.92 -17.79 11.99
CA ASN A 399 24.91 -16.86 11.43
C ASN A 399 25.89 -17.57 10.48
N LEU A 400 25.44 -17.87 9.27
CA LEU A 400 26.22 -18.60 8.26
C LEU A 400 27.44 -17.81 7.79
N PRO A 401 28.61 -18.46 7.58
CA PRO A 401 29.74 -17.85 6.90
C PRO A 401 29.37 -17.34 5.49
N ALA A 402 29.96 -16.23 5.05
CA ALA A 402 29.57 -15.54 3.82
C ALA A 402 29.48 -16.45 2.57
N LYS A 403 30.45 -17.37 2.39
CA LYS A 403 30.43 -18.32 1.26
C LYS A 403 29.41 -19.46 1.45
N MET A 404 29.09 -19.83 2.66
CA MET A 404 28.00 -20.78 2.96
C MET A 404 26.64 -20.13 2.71
N ARG A 405 26.44 -18.84 3.06
CA ARG A 405 25.25 -18.06 2.68
C ARG A 405 25.04 -18.08 1.16
N GLU A 406 26.12 -17.95 0.39
CA GLU A 406 26.06 -18.01 -1.07
C GLU A 406 25.61 -19.40 -1.54
N ALA A 407 26.20 -20.48 -1.02
CA ALA A 407 25.81 -21.85 -1.35
C ALA A 407 24.34 -22.13 -1.02
N MET A 408 23.90 -21.76 0.18
CA MET A 408 22.49 -21.92 0.61
C MET A 408 21.54 -21.12 -0.29
N SER A 409 21.94 -19.93 -0.71
CA SER A 409 21.12 -19.12 -1.63
C SER A 409 20.96 -19.77 -3.00
N TYR A 410 21.99 -20.41 -3.53
CA TYR A 410 21.89 -21.17 -4.79
C TYR A 410 21.00 -22.40 -4.62
N THR A 411 21.10 -23.11 -3.50
CA THR A 411 20.23 -24.25 -3.19
C THR A 411 18.77 -23.85 -3.13
N ALA A 412 18.45 -22.81 -2.36
CA ALA A 412 17.08 -22.28 -2.24
C ALA A 412 16.53 -21.81 -3.60
N LYS A 413 17.34 -21.13 -4.40
CA LYS A 413 16.96 -20.69 -5.74
C LYS A 413 16.65 -21.87 -6.65
N SER A 414 17.50 -22.90 -6.67
CA SER A 414 17.29 -24.10 -7.50
C SER A 414 15.99 -24.80 -7.13
N VAL A 415 15.66 -24.93 -5.84
CA VAL A 415 14.41 -25.54 -5.38
C VAL A 415 13.22 -24.67 -5.76
N SER A 416 13.28 -23.37 -5.58
CA SER A 416 12.24 -22.41 -5.97
C SER A 416 11.96 -22.47 -7.49
N ASP A 417 13.01 -22.51 -8.31
CA ASP A 417 12.90 -22.62 -9.77
C ASP A 417 12.24 -23.94 -10.18
N HIS A 418 12.63 -25.05 -9.55
CA HIS A 418 12.07 -26.39 -9.86
C HIS A 418 10.59 -26.51 -9.48
N LEU A 419 10.22 -25.93 -8.34
CA LEU A 419 8.85 -25.99 -7.84
C LEU A 419 7.95 -24.90 -8.43
N HIS A 420 8.51 -23.96 -9.20
CA HIS A 420 7.82 -22.77 -9.72
C HIS A 420 7.03 -22.03 -8.63
N LYS A 421 7.57 -22.00 -7.42
CA LYS A 421 6.95 -21.33 -6.28
C LYS A 421 7.99 -20.58 -5.46
N GLU A 422 7.50 -19.65 -4.71
CA GLU A 422 8.21 -18.94 -3.69
C GLU A 422 8.39 -19.82 -2.44
N LEU A 423 9.58 -19.77 -1.82
CA LEU A 423 9.86 -20.51 -0.58
C LEU A 423 9.58 -19.60 0.63
N ARG A 424 8.78 -20.11 1.55
CA ARG A 424 8.52 -19.47 2.84
C ARG A 424 9.74 -19.64 3.78
N PRO A 425 9.86 -18.81 4.81
CA PRO A 425 10.96 -18.91 5.79
C PRO A 425 11.11 -20.29 6.42
N ASP A 426 10.01 -20.95 6.79
CA ASP A 426 10.00 -22.31 7.32
C ASP A 426 10.53 -23.33 6.31
N GLU A 427 10.16 -23.23 5.04
CA GLU A 427 10.64 -24.10 3.97
C GLU A 427 12.14 -23.90 3.69
N ILE A 428 12.65 -22.67 3.85
CA ILE A 428 14.08 -22.37 3.74
C ILE A 428 14.86 -22.99 4.90
N PHE A 429 14.32 -22.93 6.11
CA PHE A 429 14.94 -23.51 7.28
C PHE A 429 14.98 -25.06 7.21
N GLU A 430 13.89 -25.69 6.81
CA GLU A 430 13.90 -27.14 6.58
C GLU A 430 14.86 -27.54 5.45
N LEU A 431 14.92 -26.77 4.36
CA LEU A 431 15.89 -27.01 3.29
C LEU A 431 17.34 -26.87 3.79
N PHE A 432 17.63 -25.94 4.69
CA PHE A 432 18.94 -25.82 5.33
C PHE A 432 19.28 -27.06 6.15
N LYS A 433 18.33 -27.54 6.99
CA LYS A 433 18.52 -28.76 7.78
C LYS A 433 18.78 -29.99 6.91
N ASP A 434 17.91 -30.18 5.92
CA ASP A 434 18.03 -31.35 5.03
C ASP A 434 19.33 -31.39 4.22
N THR A 435 19.86 -30.20 3.90
CA THR A 435 21.04 -30.09 3.02
C THR A 435 22.34 -29.93 3.82
N PHE A 436 22.34 -29.14 4.88
CA PHE A 436 23.57 -28.68 5.50
C PHE A 436 23.73 -29.05 6.98
N GLU A 437 22.71 -29.59 7.67
CA GLU A 437 22.75 -29.86 9.09
C GLU A 437 22.80 -31.36 9.38
N ASN A 438 23.82 -31.82 10.12
CA ASN A 438 23.94 -33.17 10.66
C ASN A 438 23.70 -34.29 9.62
N VAL A 439 24.18 -34.12 8.40
CA VAL A 439 24.04 -35.11 7.32
C VAL A 439 24.99 -36.29 7.57
N THR A 440 24.45 -37.50 7.76
CA THR A 440 25.17 -38.72 8.17
C THR A 440 25.34 -39.76 7.08
N THR A 441 25.08 -39.40 5.82
CA THR A 441 25.21 -40.30 4.68
C THR A 441 25.98 -39.62 3.56
N PRO A 442 26.96 -40.29 2.91
CA PRO A 442 27.38 -41.70 3.07
C PRO A 442 28.30 -41.97 4.27
N TYR A 443 29.01 -40.97 4.83
CA TYR A 443 29.88 -41.18 5.98
C TYR A 443 29.17 -40.84 7.29
N ASN A 444 29.32 -41.70 8.30
CA ASN A 444 28.75 -41.49 9.61
C ASN A 444 29.74 -41.82 10.73
N ILE A 445 29.81 -40.95 11.75
CA ILE A 445 30.62 -41.18 12.96
C ILE A 445 29.72 -41.55 14.13
N ASN A 446 29.93 -42.78 14.65
CA ASN A 446 29.20 -43.28 15.82
C ASN A 446 29.82 -42.83 17.15
N GLY A 447 31.15 -42.72 17.21
CA GLY A 447 31.82 -42.31 18.44
C GLY A 447 33.23 -41.77 18.21
N VAL A 448 33.64 -40.85 19.08
CA VAL A 448 34.99 -40.30 19.08
C VAL A 448 35.51 -40.23 20.51
N HIS A 449 36.73 -40.72 20.76
CA HIS A 449 37.43 -40.53 22.00
C HIS A 449 38.74 -39.80 21.76
N PHE A 450 39.08 -38.88 22.67
CA PHE A 450 40.28 -38.08 22.58
C PHE A 450 41.26 -38.40 23.71
N LYS A 451 42.54 -38.47 23.34
CA LYS A 451 43.65 -38.62 24.27
C LYS A 451 44.66 -37.52 24.02
N GLN A 452 45.00 -36.78 25.08
CA GLN A 452 46.08 -35.79 25.02
C GLN A 452 47.41 -36.52 25.00
N LEU A 453 48.23 -36.15 24.01
CA LEU A 453 49.60 -36.64 23.87
C LEU A 453 50.60 -35.58 24.33
N ASP A 454 51.88 -35.99 24.51
CA ASP A 454 52.99 -35.06 24.79
C ASP A 454 53.19 -34.07 23.62
N ALA A 455 53.72 -32.90 23.94
CA ALA A 455 53.98 -31.83 22.95
C ALA A 455 52.73 -31.18 22.33
N GLY A 456 51.58 -31.21 22.98
CA GLY A 456 50.37 -30.45 22.55
C GLY A 456 49.57 -31.10 21.41
N LYS A 457 49.88 -32.31 21.03
CA LYS A 457 49.09 -33.11 20.07
C LYS A 457 47.92 -33.83 20.73
N ILE A 458 46.91 -34.09 19.97
CA ILE A 458 45.74 -34.86 20.36
C ILE A 458 45.62 -36.08 19.44
N GLU A 459 45.42 -37.27 20.00
CA GLU A 459 45.02 -38.47 19.32
C GLU A 459 43.51 -38.60 19.37
N ALA A 460 42.87 -38.84 18.23
CA ALA A 460 41.46 -39.17 18.10
C ALA A 460 41.31 -40.66 17.74
N GLN A 461 40.51 -41.37 18.51
CA GLN A 461 39.95 -42.68 18.17
C GLN A 461 38.58 -42.45 17.56
N VAL A 462 38.46 -42.65 16.25
CA VAL A 462 37.25 -42.40 15.49
C VAL A 462 36.61 -43.71 15.04
N THR A 463 35.38 -43.96 15.45
CA THR A 463 34.58 -45.10 15.01
C THR A 463 33.54 -44.62 14.00
N SER A 464 33.67 -45.04 12.75
CA SER A 464 32.82 -44.57 11.64
C SER A 464 32.49 -45.69 10.66
N ASN A 465 31.47 -45.44 9.81
CA ASN A 465 31.09 -46.34 8.73
C ASN A 465 30.81 -45.57 7.42
N TYR A 466 30.74 -46.29 6.32
CA TYR A 466 30.37 -45.79 4.99
C TYR A 466 29.13 -46.51 4.49
N GLU A 467 28.12 -45.81 4.00
CA GLU A 467 26.84 -46.31 3.45
C GLU A 467 26.13 -47.36 4.34
N GLY A 468 26.19 -47.15 5.66
CA GLY A 468 25.55 -48.08 6.61
C GLY A 468 26.27 -49.43 6.78
N GLY A 469 27.49 -49.57 6.26
CA GLY A 469 28.32 -50.78 6.48
C GLY A 469 28.82 -50.92 7.91
N GLU A 470 29.74 -51.88 8.10
CA GLU A 470 30.27 -52.15 9.45
C GLU A 470 31.09 -50.97 9.98
N TYR A 471 30.98 -50.68 11.26
CA TYR A 471 31.76 -49.67 11.94
C TYR A 471 33.20 -50.13 12.12
N THR A 472 34.11 -49.30 11.69
CA THR A 472 35.55 -49.50 11.90
C THR A 472 36.14 -48.34 12.71
N THR A 473 37.18 -48.67 13.48
CA THR A 473 37.83 -47.71 14.37
C THR A 473 39.24 -47.40 13.87
N VAL A 474 39.56 -46.12 13.73
CA VAL A 474 40.90 -45.65 13.29
C VAL A 474 41.43 -44.65 14.30
N PHE A 475 42.74 -44.61 14.49
CA PHE A 475 43.47 -43.70 15.35
C PHE A 475 44.30 -42.72 14.49
N ALA A 476 44.20 -41.42 14.79
CA ALA A 476 45.02 -40.42 14.13
C ALA A 476 45.37 -39.26 15.04
N GLU A 477 46.54 -38.68 14.83
CA GLU A 477 47.01 -37.53 15.59
C GLU A 477 46.65 -36.23 14.82
N GLY A 478 46.48 -35.13 15.60
CA GLY A 478 46.31 -33.80 15.06
C GLY A 478 46.75 -32.71 16.04
N ASN A 479 46.84 -31.48 15.52
CA ASN A 479 47.19 -30.29 16.34
C ASN A 479 46.00 -29.78 17.18
N GLY A 480 44.83 -30.38 17.01
CA GLY A 480 43.58 -30.12 17.75
C GLY A 480 42.58 -31.21 17.47
N ARG A 481 41.46 -31.22 18.25
CA ARG A 481 40.46 -32.28 18.18
C ARG A 481 39.85 -32.46 16.79
N LEU A 482 39.37 -31.37 16.17
CA LEU A 482 38.80 -31.43 14.82
C LEU A 482 39.81 -31.87 13.76
N ASN A 483 41.10 -31.43 13.88
CA ASN A 483 42.16 -31.82 12.98
C ASN A 483 42.50 -33.32 13.11
N ALA A 484 42.51 -33.86 14.34
CA ALA A 484 42.75 -35.30 14.57
C ALA A 484 41.64 -36.17 13.97
N VAL A 485 40.36 -35.77 14.10
CA VAL A 485 39.22 -36.43 13.47
C VAL A 485 39.30 -36.34 11.94
N SER A 486 39.61 -35.16 11.40
CA SER A 486 39.80 -34.99 9.95
C SER A 486 40.91 -35.93 9.40
N ASN A 487 42.03 -36.06 10.12
CA ASN A 487 43.10 -36.95 9.73
C ASN A 487 42.68 -38.42 9.78
N ALA A 488 41.90 -38.84 10.79
CA ALA A 488 41.35 -40.19 10.88
C ALA A 488 40.45 -40.52 9.69
N LEU A 489 39.55 -39.61 9.33
CA LEU A 489 38.64 -39.82 8.17
C LEU A 489 39.41 -39.86 6.84
N LYS A 490 40.41 -38.97 6.66
CA LYS A 490 41.28 -38.98 5.49
C LYS A 490 42.03 -40.31 5.36
N GLN A 491 42.56 -40.80 6.47
CA GLN A 491 43.29 -42.07 6.51
C GLN A 491 42.36 -43.26 6.21
N GLN A 492 41.18 -43.33 6.85
CA GLN A 492 40.25 -44.46 6.74
C GLN A 492 39.67 -44.61 5.33
N TYR A 493 39.26 -43.45 4.73
CA TYR A 493 38.50 -43.44 3.48
C TYR A 493 39.30 -42.89 2.30
N ASN A 494 40.61 -42.63 2.45
CA ASN A 494 41.46 -42.03 1.43
C ASN A 494 40.93 -40.70 0.87
N LEU A 495 40.38 -39.87 1.76
CA LEU A 495 39.77 -38.59 1.38
C LEU A 495 40.84 -37.50 1.18
N GLN A 496 40.64 -36.67 0.18
CA GLN A 496 41.49 -35.50 -0.08
C GLN A 496 40.62 -34.24 -0.01
N TYR A 497 40.93 -33.36 0.92
CA TYR A 497 40.32 -32.04 1.05
C TYR A 497 41.15 -31.17 1.99
N ASP A 498 41.01 -29.86 1.86
CA ASP A 498 41.54 -28.89 2.80
C ASP A 498 40.39 -28.23 3.59
N LEU A 499 40.55 -28.09 4.91
CA LEU A 499 39.61 -27.33 5.74
C LEU A 499 39.93 -25.84 5.55
N VAL A 500 38.95 -25.08 5.01
CA VAL A 500 39.16 -23.68 4.62
C VAL A 500 38.34 -22.69 5.46
N SER A 501 37.36 -23.18 6.21
CA SER A 501 36.56 -22.34 7.09
C SER A 501 36.06 -23.13 8.29
N TYR A 502 36.10 -22.49 9.44
CA TYR A 502 35.50 -22.99 10.68
C TYR A 502 35.00 -21.84 11.52
N THR A 503 33.75 -21.88 11.92
CA THR A 503 33.12 -20.93 12.86
C THR A 503 32.10 -21.66 13.71
N GLU A 504 31.85 -21.15 14.92
CA GLU A 504 30.90 -21.73 15.86
C GLU A 504 30.23 -20.64 16.69
N HIS A 505 29.00 -20.88 17.17
CA HIS A 505 28.33 -20.04 18.14
C HIS A 505 27.23 -20.82 18.88
N ALA A 506 26.74 -20.27 20.00
CA ALA A 506 25.58 -20.81 20.69
C ALA A 506 24.28 -20.35 20.01
N LEU A 507 23.30 -21.22 19.87
CA LEU A 507 21.98 -20.86 19.32
C LEU A 507 21.11 -20.10 20.32
N GLU A 508 21.35 -20.30 21.62
CA GLU A 508 20.62 -19.66 22.72
C GLU A 508 21.58 -19.18 23.83
N GLN A 509 21.14 -18.21 24.62
CA GLN A 509 21.90 -17.74 25.78
C GLN A 509 21.46 -18.48 27.07
N SER A 510 21.73 -19.78 27.16
CA SER A 510 21.43 -20.57 28.36
C SER A 510 22.53 -21.60 28.63
N SER A 511 22.58 -22.14 29.82
CA SER A 511 23.55 -23.22 30.18
C SER A 511 23.22 -24.57 29.52
N SER A 512 22.03 -24.71 28.93
CA SER A 512 21.57 -25.87 28.17
C SER A 512 21.47 -25.56 26.68
N ALA A 513 22.06 -24.43 26.21
CA ALA A 513 22.02 -24.02 24.82
C ALA A 513 22.66 -25.04 23.90
N GLN A 514 22.05 -25.26 22.73
CA GLN A 514 22.71 -25.96 21.64
C GLN A 514 23.77 -25.09 21.02
N ALA A 515 24.89 -25.70 20.64
CA ALA A 515 25.92 -25.05 19.85
C ALA A 515 25.75 -25.45 18.39
N ILE A 516 26.05 -24.52 17.49
CA ILE A 516 26.18 -24.79 16.08
C ILE A 516 27.59 -24.48 15.60
N ALA A 517 28.15 -25.40 14.80
CA ALA A 517 29.41 -25.22 14.12
C ALA A 517 29.22 -25.28 12.60
N TYR A 518 29.99 -24.50 11.87
CA TYR A 518 30.02 -24.49 10.40
C TYR A 518 31.41 -24.83 9.92
N VAL A 519 31.50 -25.80 9.03
CA VAL A 519 32.75 -26.24 8.41
C VAL A 519 32.67 -26.11 6.90
N GLY A 520 33.68 -25.47 6.32
CA GLY A 520 33.92 -25.42 4.87
C GLY A 520 35.16 -26.20 4.49
N ILE A 521 35.04 -27.10 3.53
CA ILE A 521 36.17 -27.82 2.95
C ILE A 521 36.32 -27.52 1.47
N LYS A 522 37.55 -27.55 0.98
CA LYS A 522 37.89 -27.44 -0.44
C LYS A 522 38.36 -28.79 -0.96
N LYS A 523 37.67 -29.33 -1.96
CA LYS A 523 38.03 -30.60 -2.64
C LYS A 523 39.10 -30.39 -3.68
N PRO A 524 39.78 -31.47 -4.18
CA PRO A 524 40.86 -31.36 -5.16
C PRO A 524 40.45 -30.68 -6.47
N ASP A 525 39.19 -30.77 -6.85
CA ASP A 525 38.62 -30.09 -8.01
C ASP A 525 38.39 -28.58 -7.80
N GLY A 526 38.70 -28.08 -6.60
CA GLY A 526 38.52 -26.68 -6.23
C GLY A 526 37.12 -26.32 -5.71
N ILE A 527 36.17 -27.25 -5.71
CA ILE A 527 34.80 -27.04 -5.21
C ILE A 527 34.80 -26.90 -3.69
N LEU A 528 34.07 -25.89 -3.21
CA LEU A 528 33.83 -25.68 -1.80
C LEU A 528 32.57 -26.47 -1.38
N SER A 529 32.69 -27.27 -0.34
CA SER A 529 31.61 -27.99 0.28
C SER A 529 31.43 -27.53 1.73
N TRP A 530 30.17 -27.41 2.17
CA TRP A 530 29.80 -26.86 3.47
C TRP A 530 28.97 -27.84 4.30
N GLY A 531 29.15 -27.79 5.61
CA GLY A 531 28.32 -28.48 6.57
C GLY A 531 28.14 -27.69 7.85
N ALA A 532 27.01 -27.89 8.48
CA ALA A 532 26.69 -27.42 9.82
C ALA A 532 26.46 -28.64 10.73
N GLY A 533 26.82 -28.48 12.01
CA GLY A 533 26.54 -29.48 13.04
C GLY A 533 25.91 -28.79 14.23
N VAL A 534 24.86 -29.38 14.78
CA VAL A 534 24.13 -28.88 15.94
C VAL A 534 24.13 -29.94 17.03
N ASP A 535 24.70 -29.62 18.18
CA ASP A 535 24.76 -30.51 19.36
C ASP A 535 24.98 -29.65 20.65
N PRO A 536 24.52 -30.10 21.82
CA PRO A 536 24.87 -29.45 23.08
C PRO A 536 26.39 -29.42 23.37
N ASP A 537 27.15 -30.40 22.87
CA ASP A 537 28.60 -30.40 22.89
C ASP A 537 29.19 -29.78 21.63
N ILE A 538 29.87 -28.64 21.77
CA ILE A 538 30.50 -27.90 20.66
C ILE A 538 31.50 -28.76 19.88
N ILE A 539 32.18 -29.71 20.53
CA ILE A 539 33.11 -30.63 19.85
C ILE A 539 32.33 -31.60 18.96
N ARG A 540 31.21 -32.11 19.44
CA ARG A 540 30.32 -32.97 18.65
C ARG A 540 29.73 -32.18 17.48
N ALA A 541 29.20 -30.99 17.71
CA ALA A 541 28.71 -30.11 16.67
C ALA A 541 29.77 -29.87 15.58
N SER A 542 31.03 -29.62 15.97
CA SER A 542 32.14 -29.41 15.02
C SER A 542 32.45 -30.66 14.18
N ILE A 543 32.38 -31.83 14.79
CA ILE A 543 32.59 -33.14 14.09
C ILE A 543 31.45 -33.38 13.10
N ASP A 544 30.20 -33.17 13.52
CA ASP A 544 29.02 -33.37 12.67
C ASP A 544 29.02 -32.37 11.51
N ALA A 545 29.46 -31.12 11.73
CA ALA A 545 29.68 -30.14 10.66
C ALA A 545 30.71 -30.61 9.63
N LEU A 546 31.84 -31.18 10.10
CA LEU A 546 32.88 -31.72 9.21
C LEU A 546 32.36 -32.91 8.38
N VAL A 547 31.67 -33.86 9.03
CA VAL A 547 31.08 -35.01 8.36
C VAL A 547 30.05 -34.58 7.33
N THR A 548 29.20 -33.62 7.67
CA THR A 548 28.24 -33.02 6.74
C THR A 548 28.92 -32.39 5.53
N ALA A 549 30.00 -31.61 5.75
CA ALA A 549 30.76 -31.01 4.65
C ALA A 549 31.40 -32.05 3.74
N ILE A 550 31.83 -33.20 4.30
CA ILE A 550 32.37 -34.32 3.51
C ILE A 550 31.25 -35.01 2.70
N ASN A 551 30.07 -35.19 3.31
CA ASN A 551 28.92 -35.83 2.70
C ASN A 551 28.28 -34.99 1.58
N ASN A 552 28.33 -33.68 1.67
CA ASN A 552 27.78 -32.78 0.65
C ASN A 552 28.64 -32.80 -0.62
N ARG A 553 27.96 -32.83 -1.78
CA ARG A 553 28.61 -32.91 -3.12
C ARG A 553 28.79 -31.52 -3.73
#